data_cfb601bc7947d8e1af13dce2a3e111f4
#
_entry.id   cfb601bc7947d8e1af13dce2a3e111f4
#
_cell.length_a   1.000
_cell.length_b   1.000
_cell.length_c   1.000
_cell.angle_alpha   90.00
_cell.angle_beta   90.00
_cell.angle_gamma   90.00
#
_symmetry.space_group_name_H-M   'P 1'
#
loop_
_entity.id
_entity.type
_entity.pdbx_description
1 polymer ?
#
loop_
_entity_poly.entity_id
_entity_poly.type
_entity_poly.pdbx_seq_one_letter_code
_entity_poly.pdbx_strand_id
1 'polypeptide(L)'
;DVFAEEKEGIPADQLVDHKIAVVGITAAVNPGVGIKDISKENLIKVFTGKITNWKDVGGKDQKIVLVNRPDASGTRAVFNKFGLDGATPAEGITEDSSNTVKKIVNETAGAVGYLALSYFTDDKVNPLSIDGVEPTDENVQSGKFPIWAYEHSYTKGEPSGATKEFLDYLMSDDVQNTLLKDQGYLPVTKMQVERDAKGNQTNK
;
A
#
# COMPACT_ATOMS: atom_id res chain seq x y z
N ASP A 1 2.58 -1.39 8.98
CA ASP A 1 3.16 -1.06 7.67
C ASP A 1 3.98 0.25 7.66
N VAL A 2 4.43 0.71 8.82
CA VAL A 2 5.33 1.86 8.98
C VAL A 2 6.39 1.52 10.02
N PHE A 3 7.67 1.82 9.76
CA PHE A 3 8.74 1.64 10.74
C PHE A 3 8.53 2.53 11.98
N ALA A 4 8.89 2.02 13.16
CA ALA A 4 8.74 2.76 14.41
C ALA A 4 9.53 4.08 14.40
N GLU A 5 10.70 4.10 13.74
CA GLU A 5 11.56 5.28 13.57
C GLU A 5 10.88 6.42 12.77
N GLU A 6 9.84 6.12 12.00
CA GLU A 6 9.08 7.09 11.23
C GLU A 6 7.94 7.73 12.03
N LYS A 7 7.66 7.22 13.24
CA LYS A 7 6.57 7.70 14.11
C LYS A 7 7.12 8.62 15.18
N GLU A 8 6.68 9.86 15.17
CA GLU A 8 6.99 10.82 16.23
C GLU A 8 6.45 10.35 17.59
N GLY A 9 7.26 10.48 18.64
CA GLY A 9 6.89 10.13 20.01
C GLY A 9 6.96 8.63 20.33
N ILE A 10 7.41 7.78 19.41
CA ILE A 10 7.67 6.36 19.68
C ILE A 10 9.15 6.16 20.01
N PRO A 11 9.48 5.52 21.15
CA PRO A 11 10.87 5.24 21.54
C PRO A 11 11.41 4.04 20.73
N ALA A 12 11.67 4.24 19.44
CA ALA A 12 12.06 3.19 18.50
C ALA A 12 13.34 2.45 18.93
N ASP A 13 14.25 3.15 19.59
CA ASP A 13 15.50 2.62 20.15
C ASP A 13 15.29 1.57 21.26
N GLN A 14 14.10 1.51 21.86
CA GLN A 14 13.71 0.54 22.89
C GLN A 14 12.92 -0.64 22.33
N LEU A 15 12.65 -0.64 21.02
CA LEU A 15 11.80 -1.63 20.36
C LEU A 15 12.62 -2.57 19.49
N VAL A 16 12.23 -3.84 19.49
CA VAL A 16 12.73 -4.85 18.54
C VAL A 16 11.68 -5.00 17.44
N ASP A 17 12.10 -4.79 16.19
CA ASP A 17 11.26 -4.90 15.01
C ASP A 17 11.20 -6.34 14.50
N HIS A 18 9.98 -6.84 14.31
CA HIS A 18 9.68 -8.13 13.71
C HIS A 18 8.84 -7.92 12.44
N LYS A 19 9.46 -8.06 11.28
CA LYS A 19 8.77 -7.99 9.98
C LYS A 19 8.00 -9.29 9.77
N ILE A 20 6.68 -9.23 9.80
CA ILE A 20 5.82 -10.42 9.83
C ILE A 20 5.12 -10.71 8.51
N ALA A 21 4.90 -9.69 7.68
CA ALA A 21 4.25 -9.81 6.38
C ALA A 21 4.67 -8.65 5.46
N VAL A 22 4.24 -8.70 4.21
CA VAL A 22 4.39 -7.59 3.24
C VAL A 22 3.03 -7.26 2.66
N VAL A 23 2.77 -5.98 2.47
CA VAL A 23 1.58 -5.46 1.80
C VAL A 23 1.98 -4.66 0.56
N GLY A 24 1.40 -4.99 -0.60
CA GLY A 24 1.43 -4.14 -1.78
C GLY A 24 0.20 -3.23 -1.80
N ILE A 25 0.36 -2.00 -2.27
CA ILE A 25 -0.71 -0.99 -2.32
C ILE A 25 -0.69 -0.35 -3.70
N THR A 26 -1.86 -0.16 -4.32
CA THR A 26 -1.94 0.60 -5.57
C THR A 26 -3.14 1.54 -5.60
N ALA A 27 -3.14 2.46 -6.57
CA ALA A 27 -4.30 3.28 -6.84
C ALA A 27 -5.44 2.41 -7.38
N ALA A 28 -6.62 2.60 -6.81
CA ALA A 28 -7.86 1.95 -7.21
C ALA A 28 -8.74 2.97 -7.92
N VAL A 29 -9.12 2.71 -9.17
CA VAL A 29 -9.95 3.61 -9.94
C VAL A 29 -11.32 3.01 -10.25
N ASN A 30 -12.31 3.89 -10.40
CA ASN A 30 -13.62 3.49 -10.93
C ASN A 30 -13.45 2.90 -12.34
N PRO A 31 -14.04 1.72 -12.65
CA PRO A 31 -13.89 1.08 -13.97
C PRO A 31 -14.28 1.97 -15.15
N GLY A 32 -15.18 2.93 -14.93
CA GLY A 32 -15.61 3.90 -15.93
C GLY A 32 -14.53 4.87 -16.41
N VAL A 33 -13.41 5.02 -15.66
CA VAL A 33 -12.30 5.92 -16.01
C VAL A 33 -11.56 5.49 -17.28
N GLY A 34 -11.41 4.16 -17.48
CA GLY A 34 -10.89 3.60 -18.74
C GLY A 34 -9.36 3.57 -18.85
N ILE A 35 -8.59 3.78 -17.76
CA ILE A 35 -7.13 3.57 -17.74
C ILE A 35 -6.77 2.34 -16.92
N LYS A 36 -5.61 1.75 -17.24
CA LYS A 36 -5.03 0.59 -16.51
C LYS A 36 -3.62 0.86 -16.01
N ASP A 37 -2.99 1.88 -16.53
CA ASP A 37 -1.62 2.28 -16.18
C ASP A 37 -1.55 3.80 -16.02
N ILE A 38 -0.66 4.25 -15.16
CA ILE A 38 -0.37 5.67 -14.97
C ILE A 38 1.12 5.83 -14.65
N SER A 39 1.76 6.85 -15.23
CA SER A 39 3.11 7.18 -14.79
C SER A 39 3.10 7.68 -13.35
N LYS A 40 4.17 7.40 -12.62
CA LYS A 40 4.32 7.89 -11.25
C LYS A 40 4.21 9.41 -11.16
N GLU A 41 4.77 10.13 -12.13
CA GLU A 41 4.64 11.57 -12.22
C GLU A 41 3.17 12.03 -12.32
N ASN A 42 2.38 11.37 -13.15
CA ASN A 42 0.96 11.69 -13.31
C ASN A 42 0.14 11.25 -12.08
N LEU A 43 0.48 10.12 -11.45
CA LEU A 43 -0.13 9.71 -10.19
C LEU A 43 0.02 10.80 -9.12
N ILE A 44 1.22 11.34 -8.97
CA ILE A 44 1.49 12.47 -8.05
C ILE A 44 0.65 13.69 -8.43
N LYS A 45 0.58 14.06 -9.71
CA LYS A 45 -0.23 15.21 -10.17
C LYS A 45 -1.72 15.02 -9.93
N VAL A 46 -2.24 13.80 -10.13
CA VAL A 46 -3.64 13.45 -9.85
C VAL A 46 -3.92 13.60 -8.35
N PHE A 47 -3.15 12.95 -7.50
CA PHE A 47 -3.41 12.99 -6.07
C PHE A 47 -3.11 14.33 -5.41
N THR A 48 -2.23 15.15 -5.97
CA THR A 48 -1.98 16.53 -5.50
C THR A 48 -2.93 17.58 -6.11
N GLY A 49 -3.91 17.16 -6.92
CA GLY A 49 -4.91 18.04 -7.52
C GLY A 49 -4.40 18.91 -8.66
N LYS A 50 -3.20 18.67 -9.17
CA LYS A 50 -2.64 19.36 -10.34
C LYS A 50 -3.28 18.90 -11.64
N ILE A 51 -3.74 17.64 -11.70
CA ILE A 51 -4.56 17.10 -12.77
C ILE A 51 -5.93 16.77 -12.16
N THR A 52 -6.99 17.34 -12.75
CA THR A 52 -8.36 17.24 -12.23
C THR A 52 -9.34 16.54 -13.18
N ASN A 53 -8.85 16.11 -14.34
CA ASN A 53 -9.63 15.40 -15.33
C ASN A 53 -8.85 14.20 -15.87
N TRP A 54 -9.48 13.04 -15.97
CA TRP A 54 -8.84 11.80 -16.41
C TRP A 54 -8.36 11.84 -17.87
N LYS A 55 -8.98 12.65 -18.74
CA LYS A 55 -8.54 12.80 -20.13
C LYS A 55 -7.09 13.29 -20.25
N ASP A 56 -6.62 14.03 -19.27
CA ASP A 56 -5.26 14.60 -19.27
C ASP A 56 -4.18 13.52 -19.02
N VAL A 57 -4.60 12.32 -18.64
CA VAL A 57 -3.74 11.14 -18.42
C VAL A 57 -4.20 9.91 -19.22
N GLY A 58 -4.96 10.13 -20.31
CA GLY A 58 -5.38 9.06 -21.23
C GLY A 58 -6.67 8.35 -20.87
N GLY A 59 -7.36 8.80 -19.83
CA GLY A 59 -8.69 8.32 -19.46
C GLY A 59 -9.83 9.01 -20.21
N LYS A 60 -11.06 8.71 -19.81
CA LYS A 60 -12.24 9.38 -20.33
C LYS A 60 -12.33 10.83 -19.85
N ASP A 61 -13.11 11.66 -20.55
CA ASP A 61 -13.41 13.04 -20.09
C ASP A 61 -14.32 12.97 -18.85
N GLN A 62 -13.70 12.82 -17.71
CA GLN A 62 -14.35 12.73 -16.40
C GLN A 62 -13.51 13.47 -15.35
N LYS A 63 -14.21 14.23 -14.50
CA LYS A 63 -13.58 14.89 -13.35
C LYS A 63 -13.04 13.83 -12.37
N ILE A 64 -11.84 14.06 -11.85
CA ILE A 64 -11.24 13.22 -10.82
C ILE A 64 -11.91 13.52 -9.47
N VAL A 65 -12.28 12.45 -8.75
CA VAL A 65 -12.80 12.51 -7.38
C VAL A 65 -11.83 11.73 -6.48
N LEU A 66 -11.12 12.42 -5.61
CA LEU A 66 -10.17 11.81 -4.69
C LEU A 66 -10.88 11.19 -3.49
N VAL A 67 -10.50 9.97 -3.15
CA VAL A 67 -10.94 9.26 -1.94
C VAL A 67 -9.70 8.92 -1.11
N ASN A 68 -9.51 9.65 -0.04
CA ASN A 68 -8.36 9.55 0.85
C ASN A 68 -8.66 8.69 2.09
N ARG A 69 -7.62 8.33 2.82
CA ARG A 69 -7.66 7.80 4.18
C ARG A 69 -7.25 8.90 5.17
N PRO A 70 -7.61 8.80 6.46
CA PRO A 70 -7.13 9.74 7.47
C PRO A 70 -5.61 9.65 7.68
N ASP A 71 -5.03 10.68 8.28
CA ASP A 71 -3.56 10.77 8.46
C ASP A 71 -2.99 9.63 9.30
N ALA A 72 -3.76 9.07 10.21
CA ALA A 72 -3.36 7.92 11.03
C ALA A 72 -3.32 6.58 10.26
N SER A 73 -3.77 6.52 9.00
CA SER A 73 -3.78 5.30 8.20
C SER A 73 -2.38 4.91 7.75
N GLY A 74 -1.93 3.69 8.11
CA GLY A 74 -0.69 3.11 7.59
C GLY A 74 -0.70 2.96 6.08
N THR A 75 -1.84 2.54 5.48
CA THR A 75 -2.00 2.48 4.01
C THR A 75 -1.77 3.85 3.36
N ARG A 76 -2.29 4.94 3.96
CA ARG A 76 -2.01 6.31 3.49
C ARG A 76 -0.55 6.67 3.61
N ALA A 77 0.09 6.36 4.74
CA ALA A 77 1.51 6.65 4.95
C ALA A 77 2.39 5.98 3.89
N VAL A 78 2.16 4.70 3.62
CA VAL A 78 2.87 3.93 2.59
C VAL A 78 2.61 4.48 1.19
N PHE A 79 1.34 4.73 0.86
CA PHE A 79 0.98 5.28 -0.44
C PHE A 79 1.59 6.66 -0.67
N ASN A 80 1.53 7.56 0.32
CA ASN A 80 2.15 8.88 0.22
C ASN A 80 3.67 8.78 0.05
N LYS A 81 4.34 7.93 0.84
CA LYS A 81 5.78 7.78 0.81
C LYS A 81 6.29 7.21 -0.52
N PHE A 82 5.73 6.10 -0.96
CA PHE A 82 6.24 5.34 -2.11
C PHE A 82 5.48 5.59 -3.41
N GLY A 83 4.22 5.98 -3.34
CA GLY A 83 3.40 6.34 -4.50
C GLY A 83 3.51 7.79 -4.89
N LEU A 84 3.57 8.68 -3.90
CA LEU A 84 3.55 10.13 -4.12
C LEU A 84 4.89 10.83 -3.80
N ASP A 85 5.97 10.08 -3.55
CA ASP A 85 7.28 10.59 -3.16
C ASP A 85 7.21 11.58 -1.96
N GLY A 86 6.33 11.28 -1.01
CA GLY A 86 6.09 12.11 0.18
C GLY A 86 5.19 13.33 -0.05
N ALA A 87 4.65 13.51 -1.25
CA ALA A 87 3.72 14.62 -1.49
C ALA A 87 2.40 14.40 -0.73
N THR A 88 1.83 15.50 -0.23
CA THR A 88 0.55 15.50 0.46
C THR A 88 -0.60 15.46 -0.54
N PRO A 89 -1.54 14.51 -0.45
CA PRO A 89 -2.73 14.50 -1.27
C PRO A 89 -3.57 15.76 -1.09
N ALA A 90 -4.20 16.22 -2.18
CA ALA A 90 -5.19 17.27 -2.14
C ALA A 90 -6.44 16.83 -1.36
N GLU A 91 -7.25 17.78 -0.95
CA GLU A 91 -8.52 17.51 -0.27
C GLU A 91 -9.45 16.63 -1.13
N GLY A 92 -10.16 15.75 -0.47
CA GLY A 92 -11.10 14.82 -1.08
C GLY A 92 -12.00 14.18 -0.04
N ILE A 93 -12.78 13.19 -0.45
CA ILE A 93 -13.55 12.35 0.48
C ILE A 93 -12.55 11.62 1.38
N THR A 94 -12.76 11.64 2.69
CA THR A 94 -11.88 10.93 3.63
C THR A 94 -12.65 9.84 4.35
N GLU A 95 -12.14 8.59 4.26
CA GLU A 95 -12.78 7.41 4.81
C GLU A 95 -11.80 6.55 5.61
N ASP A 96 -12.25 6.07 6.75
CA ASP A 96 -11.41 5.31 7.68
C ASP A 96 -11.28 3.84 7.31
N SER A 97 -12.25 3.28 6.58
CA SER A 97 -12.28 1.88 6.16
C SER A 97 -11.89 1.70 4.69
N SER A 98 -10.95 0.78 4.41
CA SER A 98 -10.60 0.39 3.03
C SER A 98 -11.80 -0.19 2.27
N ASN A 99 -12.71 -0.90 2.93
CA ASN A 99 -13.95 -1.39 2.31
C ASN A 99 -14.85 -0.24 1.87
N THR A 100 -14.96 0.82 2.69
CA THR A 100 -15.73 2.01 2.33
C THR A 100 -15.06 2.77 1.18
N VAL A 101 -13.73 2.90 1.17
CA VAL A 101 -12.99 3.45 0.03
C VAL A 101 -13.30 2.67 -1.25
N LYS A 102 -13.20 1.33 -1.22
CA LYS A 102 -13.53 0.46 -2.37
C LYS A 102 -14.96 0.71 -2.86
N LYS A 103 -15.92 0.79 -1.94
CA LYS A 103 -17.32 1.05 -2.27
C LYS A 103 -17.51 2.40 -2.95
N ILE A 104 -16.96 3.48 -2.38
CA ILE A 104 -17.08 4.83 -2.95
C ILE A 104 -16.43 4.91 -4.32
N VAL A 105 -15.23 4.34 -4.49
CA VAL A 105 -14.54 4.30 -5.78
C VAL A 105 -15.38 3.56 -6.83
N ASN A 106 -16.00 2.43 -6.47
CA ASN A 106 -16.88 1.68 -7.37
C ASN A 106 -18.13 2.48 -7.78
N GLU A 107 -18.77 3.17 -6.84
CA GLU A 107 -20.07 3.82 -7.03
C GLU A 107 -19.97 5.24 -7.59
N THR A 108 -18.78 5.85 -7.56
CA THR A 108 -18.57 7.25 -7.95
C THR A 108 -17.81 7.35 -9.27
N ALA A 109 -18.45 7.90 -10.30
CA ALA A 109 -17.82 8.13 -11.59
C ALA A 109 -16.57 9.03 -11.45
N GLY A 110 -15.45 8.61 -12.03
CA GLY A 110 -14.17 9.35 -11.96
C GLY A 110 -13.43 9.24 -10.62
N ALA A 111 -13.92 8.43 -9.68
CA ALA A 111 -13.26 8.29 -8.39
C ALA A 111 -11.96 7.49 -8.46
N VAL A 112 -11.02 7.87 -7.60
CA VAL A 112 -9.76 7.19 -7.34
C VAL A 112 -9.44 7.25 -5.85
N GLY A 113 -9.03 6.12 -5.32
CA GLY A 113 -8.46 5.99 -3.98
C GLY A 113 -7.23 5.10 -4.05
N TYR A 114 -6.80 4.54 -2.93
CA TYR A 114 -5.71 3.58 -2.86
C TYR A 114 -6.06 2.46 -1.88
N LEU A 115 -5.70 1.24 -2.26
CA LEU A 115 -6.06 0.02 -1.54
C LEU A 115 -4.89 -0.97 -1.53
N ALA A 116 -4.83 -1.81 -0.51
CA ALA A 116 -3.98 -2.99 -0.53
C ALA A 116 -4.43 -3.96 -1.64
N LEU A 117 -3.47 -4.73 -2.19
CA LEU A 117 -3.73 -5.65 -3.31
C LEU A 117 -4.80 -6.70 -2.98
N SER A 118 -4.95 -7.06 -1.71
CA SER A 118 -5.99 -7.96 -1.23
C SER A 118 -7.43 -7.50 -1.47
N TYR A 119 -7.64 -6.22 -1.77
CA TYR A 119 -8.97 -5.69 -2.06
C TYR A 119 -9.41 -5.85 -3.52
N PHE A 120 -8.50 -6.24 -4.43
CA PHE A 120 -8.81 -6.41 -5.86
C PHE A 120 -9.23 -7.85 -6.19
N THR A 121 -10.28 -8.33 -5.51
CA THR A 121 -10.82 -9.70 -5.63
C THR A 121 -11.99 -9.81 -6.61
N ASP A 122 -12.45 -8.68 -7.14
CA ASP A 122 -13.57 -8.57 -8.08
C ASP A 122 -13.34 -7.37 -9.02
N ASP A 123 -14.19 -7.22 -10.03
CA ASP A 123 -14.09 -6.16 -11.04
C ASP A 123 -14.72 -4.82 -10.62
N LYS A 124 -15.03 -4.63 -9.34
CA LYS A 124 -15.67 -3.41 -8.84
C LYS A 124 -14.79 -2.18 -8.93
N VAL A 125 -13.50 -2.36 -8.76
CA VAL A 125 -12.48 -1.31 -8.90
C VAL A 125 -11.29 -1.87 -9.66
N ASN A 126 -10.64 -1.04 -10.47
CA ASN A 126 -9.46 -1.44 -11.22
C ASN A 126 -8.17 -1.01 -10.52
N PRO A 127 -7.21 -1.93 -10.31
CA PRO A 127 -5.87 -1.55 -9.90
C PRO A 127 -5.14 -0.85 -11.04
N LEU A 128 -4.33 0.17 -10.72
CA LEU A 128 -3.45 0.78 -11.71
C LEU A 128 -2.04 0.19 -11.64
N SER A 129 -1.49 -0.13 -12.81
CA SER A 129 -0.06 -0.29 -13.00
C SER A 129 0.62 1.07 -12.84
N ILE A 130 1.88 1.08 -12.40
CA ILE A 130 2.69 2.30 -12.24
C ILE A 130 3.90 2.19 -13.17
N ASP A 131 4.05 3.14 -14.09
CA ASP A 131 5.13 3.14 -15.09
C ASP A 131 5.23 1.81 -15.87
N GLY A 132 4.09 1.20 -16.21
CA GLY A 132 4.00 -0.08 -16.90
C GLY A 132 4.24 -1.32 -16.02
N VAL A 133 4.49 -1.15 -14.71
CA VAL A 133 4.67 -2.27 -13.78
C VAL A 133 3.33 -2.62 -13.13
N GLU A 134 2.86 -3.83 -13.38
CA GLU A 134 1.61 -4.32 -12.77
C GLU A 134 1.76 -4.59 -11.27
N PRO A 135 0.71 -4.30 -10.46
CA PRO A 135 0.68 -4.57 -9.03
C PRO A 135 0.42 -6.05 -8.76
N THR A 136 1.38 -6.90 -9.06
CA THR A 136 1.32 -8.35 -8.81
C THR A 136 2.22 -8.75 -7.64
N ASP A 137 1.91 -9.89 -7.02
CA ASP A 137 2.73 -10.47 -5.95
C ASP A 137 4.20 -10.60 -6.37
N GLU A 138 4.46 -11.10 -7.59
CA GLU A 138 5.81 -11.27 -8.13
C GLU A 138 6.54 -9.93 -8.27
N ASN A 139 5.87 -8.91 -8.79
CA ASN A 139 6.46 -7.59 -8.95
C ASN A 139 6.73 -6.89 -7.62
N VAL A 140 5.90 -7.13 -6.60
CA VAL A 140 6.16 -6.66 -5.23
C VAL A 140 7.35 -7.42 -4.64
N GLN A 141 7.37 -8.76 -4.72
CA GLN A 141 8.44 -9.59 -4.15
C GLN A 141 9.80 -9.30 -4.77
N SER A 142 9.85 -9.03 -6.07
CA SER A 142 11.08 -8.65 -6.77
C SER A 142 11.46 -7.17 -6.58
N GLY A 143 10.61 -6.37 -5.93
CA GLY A 143 10.83 -4.94 -5.73
C GLY A 143 10.66 -4.07 -6.97
N LYS A 144 10.14 -4.64 -8.09
CA LYS A 144 9.84 -3.88 -9.31
C LYS A 144 8.64 -2.95 -9.10
N PHE A 145 7.58 -3.45 -8.45
CA PHE A 145 6.44 -2.60 -8.11
C PHE A 145 6.80 -1.72 -6.91
N PRO A 146 6.64 -0.38 -7.00
CA PRO A 146 7.27 0.54 -6.04
C PRO A 146 6.52 0.68 -4.71
N ILE A 147 5.21 0.45 -4.68
CA ILE A 147 4.36 0.81 -3.53
C ILE A 147 4.08 -0.43 -2.69
N TRP A 148 4.97 -0.71 -1.75
CA TRP A 148 4.83 -1.80 -0.78
C TRP A 148 5.53 -1.47 0.53
N ALA A 149 5.14 -2.15 1.61
CA ALA A 149 5.77 -2.02 2.92
C ALA A 149 5.72 -3.36 3.68
N TYR A 150 6.52 -3.44 4.74
CA TYR A 150 6.38 -4.51 5.73
C TYR A 150 5.22 -4.23 6.67
N GLU A 151 4.58 -5.29 7.13
CA GLU A 151 3.80 -5.30 8.36
C GLU A 151 4.73 -5.65 9.51
N HIS A 152 4.73 -4.79 10.52
CA HIS A 152 5.63 -4.87 11.66
C HIS A 152 4.91 -5.30 12.92
N SER A 153 5.57 -6.13 13.72
CA SER A 153 5.24 -6.34 15.11
C SER A 153 6.42 -5.86 15.96
N TYR A 154 6.15 -5.13 17.03
CA TYR A 154 7.19 -4.58 17.88
C TYR A 154 7.11 -5.16 19.28
N THR A 155 8.26 -5.51 19.85
CA THR A 155 8.38 -5.89 21.27
C THR A 155 9.28 -4.92 22.01
N LYS A 156 8.99 -4.70 23.29
CA LYS A 156 9.91 -3.95 24.16
C LYS A 156 11.01 -4.90 24.64
N GLY A 157 12.18 -4.80 24.01
CA GLY A 157 13.27 -5.73 24.20
C GLY A 157 13.03 -7.10 23.56
N GLU A 158 13.96 -8.03 23.76
CA GLU A 158 13.90 -9.37 23.16
C GLU A 158 12.67 -10.17 23.64
N PRO A 159 11.90 -10.78 22.72
CA PRO A 159 10.70 -11.52 23.08
C PRO A 159 11.05 -12.84 23.79
N SER A 160 10.22 -13.22 24.75
CA SER A 160 10.34 -14.48 25.48
C SER A 160 8.98 -15.10 25.78
N GLY A 161 8.96 -16.38 26.17
CA GLY A 161 7.73 -17.13 26.51
C GLY A 161 6.69 -17.07 25.39
N ALA A 162 5.44 -16.86 25.72
CA ALA A 162 4.32 -16.86 24.78
C ALA A 162 4.46 -15.81 23.65
N THR A 163 5.07 -14.67 23.94
CA THR A 163 5.33 -13.63 22.90
C THR A 163 6.29 -14.16 21.84
N LYS A 164 7.37 -14.81 22.25
CA LYS A 164 8.31 -15.43 21.32
C LYS A 164 7.65 -16.54 20.52
N GLU A 165 6.91 -17.44 21.18
CA GLU A 165 6.20 -18.53 20.52
C GLU A 165 5.20 -18.02 19.47
N PHE A 166 4.48 -16.94 19.77
CA PHE A 166 3.56 -16.30 18.83
C PHE A 166 4.29 -15.70 17.61
N LEU A 167 5.40 -15.02 17.82
CA LEU A 167 6.21 -14.46 16.71
C LEU A 167 6.84 -15.58 15.86
N ASP A 168 7.35 -16.63 16.49
CA ASP A 168 7.86 -17.82 15.80
C ASP A 168 6.74 -18.48 14.95
N TYR A 169 5.51 -18.57 15.48
CA TYR A 169 4.36 -19.07 14.74
C TYR A 169 4.03 -18.17 13.53
N LEU A 170 4.03 -16.85 13.68
CA LEU A 170 3.82 -15.94 12.54
C LEU A 170 4.84 -16.12 11.43
N MET A 171 6.06 -16.57 11.76
CA MET A 171 7.13 -16.84 10.79
C MET A 171 7.18 -18.29 10.33
N SER A 172 6.27 -19.14 10.79
CA SER A 172 6.19 -20.54 10.34
C SER A 172 5.78 -20.67 8.88
N ASP A 173 6.14 -21.78 8.24
CA ASP A 173 5.78 -22.07 6.85
C ASP A 173 4.26 -22.09 6.63
N ASP A 174 3.49 -22.56 7.61
CA ASP A 174 2.03 -22.58 7.55
C ASP A 174 1.46 -21.16 7.44
N VAL A 175 1.91 -20.22 8.29
CA VAL A 175 1.46 -18.84 8.25
C VAL A 175 1.99 -18.14 7.00
N GLN A 176 3.29 -18.22 6.74
CA GLN A 176 3.94 -17.49 5.65
C GLN A 176 3.47 -17.94 4.26
N ASN A 177 3.25 -19.23 4.04
CA ASN A 177 2.91 -19.74 2.71
C ASN A 177 1.41 -19.98 2.48
N THR A 178 0.58 -19.95 3.54
CA THR A 178 -0.86 -20.26 3.44
C THR A 178 -1.70 -19.10 4.00
N LEU A 179 -1.68 -18.88 5.31
CA LEU A 179 -2.60 -17.95 5.96
C LEU A 179 -2.42 -16.49 5.50
N LEU A 180 -1.18 -16.02 5.31
CA LEU A 180 -0.94 -14.67 4.81
C LEU A 180 -1.53 -14.48 3.42
N LYS A 181 -1.35 -15.47 2.54
CA LYS A 181 -1.89 -15.41 1.18
C LYS A 181 -3.42 -15.35 1.18
N ASP A 182 -4.07 -16.15 2.03
CA ASP A 182 -5.53 -16.16 2.15
C ASP A 182 -6.08 -14.81 2.65
N GLN A 183 -5.27 -14.07 3.41
CA GLN A 183 -5.59 -12.72 3.88
C GLN A 183 -5.10 -11.61 2.91
N GLY A 184 -4.48 -12.00 1.77
CA GLY A 184 -3.99 -11.08 0.75
C GLY A 184 -2.70 -10.33 1.14
N TYR A 185 -1.93 -10.89 2.06
CA TYR A 185 -0.56 -10.46 2.36
C TYR A 185 0.46 -11.33 1.67
N LEU A 186 1.67 -10.81 1.55
CA LEU A 186 2.79 -11.51 0.95
C LEU A 186 3.76 -11.98 2.05
N PRO A 187 4.34 -13.18 1.90
CA PRO A 187 5.31 -13.69 2.86
C PRO A 187 6.63 -12.90 2.79
N VAL A 188 7.14 -12.54 3.96
CA VAL A 188 8.46 -11.88 4.10
C VAL A 188 9.57 -12.79 3.54
N THR A 189 9.41 -14.09 3.68
CA THR A 189 10.38 -15.12 3.26
C THR A 189 10.59 -15.18 1.75
N LYS A 190 9.63 -14.70 0.94
CA LYS A 190 9.71 -14.69 -0.53
C LYS A 190 10.19 -13.35 -1.11
N MET A 191 10.43 -12.35 -0.27
CA MET A 191 10.97 -11.09 -0.74
C MET A 191 12.40 -11.24 -1.23
N GLN A 192 12.67 -10.77 -2.44
CA GLN A 192 14.00 -10.74 -3.07
C GLN A 192 14.76 -9.45 -2.75
N VAL A 193 14.09 -8.50 -2.15
CA VAL A 193 14.61 -7.20 -1.75
C VAL A 193 14.28 -6.90 -0.30
N GLU A 194 15.09 -6.04 0.29
CA GLU A 194 14.80 -5.42 1.59
C GLU A 194 14.59 -3.92 1.43
N ARG A 195 13.86 -3.34 2.38
CA ARG A 195 13.65 -1.90 2.46
C ARG A 195 13.88 -1.44 3.90
N ASP A 196 14.71 -0.41 4.05
CA ASP A 196 14.98 0.21 5.36
C ASP A 196 13.92 1.27 5.71
N ALA A 197 14.00 1.83 6.93
CA ALA A 197 13.09 2.87 7.41
C ALA A 197 13.15 4.16 6.55
N LYS A 198 14.26 4.42 5.87
CA LYS A 198 14.40 5.56 4.94
C LYS A 198 13.79 5.29 3.56
N GLY A 199 13.38 4.04 3.29
CA GLY A 199 12.82 3.61 2.02
C GLY A 199 13.87 3.15 1.00
N ASN A 200 15.14 3.04 1.38
CA ASN A 200 16.18 2.50 0.50
C ASN A 200 15.95 1.01 0.29
N GLN A 201 15.97 0.58 -0.97
CA GLN A 201 15.79 -0.80 -1.35
C GLN A 201 17.12 -1.43 -1.74
N THR A 202 17.40 -2.62 -1.21
CA THR A 202 18.59 -3.42 -1.51
C THR A 202 18.19 -4.84 -1.86
N ASN A 203 18.95 -5.51 -2.70
CA ASN A 203 18.75 -6.94 -2.99
C ASN A 203 19.15 -7.78 -1.77
N LYS A 204 18.43 -8.87 -1.54
CA LYS A 204 18.78 -9.91 -0.56
C LYS A 204 19.85 -10.82 -1.09
#